data_e114345e31c48f7df5531d8bdfccfe82
#
_entry.id   e114345e31c48f7df5531d8bdfccfe82
#
_cell.length_a   1.000
_cell.length_b   1.000
_cell.length_c   1.000
_cell.angle_alpha   90.00
_cell.angle_beta   90.00
_cell.angle_gamma   90.00
#
_symmetry.space_group_name_H-M   'P 1'
#
loop_
_entity.id
_entity.type
_entity.pdbx_description
1 polymer ?
#
loop_
_entity_poly.entity_id
_entity_poly.type
_entity_poly.pdbx_seq_one_letter_code
_entity_poly.pdbx_strand_id
1 'polypeptide(L)'
;YYSYEEAMTICPEGWRLPTNEEWAAIGKENDIAKLMGNGYFNDEPMWEYWPSVGEITNTTGLSIIPAGYALLSSKATEPQQNAHIDGLYPQAQFKGYMEYAVFWTADMAEDEADMAYYRYIICDQPDFMLGKGDVKTFGASVRCVR
;
A
#
# COMPACT_ATOMS: atom_id res chain seq x y z
N TYR A 1 -8.50 -0.48 -1.44
CA TYR A 1 -7.56 0.47 -2.06
C TYR A 1 -8.30 1.77 -2.32
N TYR A 2 -7.60 2.86 -2.21
CA TYR A 2 -8.15 4.20 -2.33
C TYR A 2 -7.29 4.98 -3.33
N SER A 3 -7.91 5.81 -4.18
CA SER A 3 -7.20 6.88 -4.88
C SER A 3 -6.61 7.85 -3.86
N TYR A 4 -5.68 8.70 -4.26
CA TYR A 4 -5.09 9.66 -3.33
C TYR A 4 -6.14 10.64 -2.76
N GLU A 5 -7.06 11.11 -3.60
CA GLU A 5 -8.14 12.01 -3.19
C GLU A 5 -9.05 11.38 -2.12
N GLU A 6 -9.45 10.12 -2.31
CA GLU A 6 -10.22 9.38 -1.31
C GLU A 6 -9.41 9.15 -0.03
N ALA A 7 -8.13 8.79 -0.17
CA ALA A 7 -7.24 8.53 0.95
C ALA A 7 -7.10 9.74 1.89
N MET A 8 -7.07 10.96 1.33
CA MET A 8 -6.97 12.20 2.10
C MET A 8 -8.20 12.49 2.95
N THR A 9 -9.33 11.85 2.67
CA THR A 9 -10.61 12.11 3.35
C THR A 9 -11.14 10.95 4.16
N ILE A 10 -10.58 9.74 4.00
CA ILE A 10 -11.13 8.51 4.59
C ILE A 10 -10.84 8.37 6.09
N CYS A 11 -9.82 9.04 6.62
CA CYS A 11 -9.48 8.92 8.03
C CYS A 11 -10.58 9.50 8.92
N PRO A 12 -10.90 8.87 10.06
CA PRO A 12 -11.87 9.39 11.00
C PRO A 12 -11.49 10.77 11.56
N GLU A 13 -12.46 11.49 12.11
CA GLU A 13 -12.22 12.79 12.75
C GLU A 13 -11.08 12.71 13.79
N GLY A 14 -10.13 13.63 13.69
CA GLY A 14 -8.93 13.66 14.53
C GLY A 14 -7.82 12.68 14.13
N TRP A 15 -8.01 11.97 13.03
CA TRP A 15 -7.00 11.10 12.40
C TRP A 15 -6.64 11.61 11.00
N ARG A 16 -5.47 11.29 10.53
CA ARG A 16 -4.97 11.70 9.21
C ARG A 16 -4.08 10.62 8.59
N LEU A 17 -3.74 10.77 7.32
CA LEU A 17 -2.65 10.01 6.74
C LEU A 17 -1.32 10.38 7.41
N PRO A 18 -0.41 9.43 7.60
CA PRO A 18 0.96 9.73 8.01
C PRO A 18 1.70 10.43 6.88
N THR A 19 2.61 11.32 7.24
CA THR A 19 3.53 11.93 6.29
C THR A 19 4.58 10.92 5.82
N ASN A 20 5.25 11.25 4.70
CA ASN A 20 6.39 10.48 4.24
C ASN A 20 7.52 10.42 5.28
N GLU A 21 7.74 11.51 6.01
CA GLU A 21 8.74 11.59 7.08
C GLU A 21 8.40 10.68 8.26
N GLU A 22 7.13 10.65 8.68
CA GLU A 22 6.66 9.74 9.75
C GLU A 22 6.85 8.27 9.37
N TRP A 23 6.48 7.88 8.14
CA TRP A 23 6.74 6.55 7.63
C TRP A 23 8.25 6.24 7.54
N ALA A 24 9.06 7.19 7.07
CA ALA A 24 10.50 7.05 6.98
C ALA A 24 11.15 6.84 8.35
N ALA A 25 10.67 7.54 9.38
CA ALA A 25 11.15 7.36 10.75
C ALA A 25 10.90 5.94 11.25
N ILE A 26 9.70 5.41 11.03
CA ILE A 26 9.35 4.02 11.39
C ILE A 26 10.27 3.02 10.68
N GLY A 27 10.48 3.18 9.37
CA GLY A 27 11.34 2.30 8.59
C GLY A 27 12.82 2.40 8.94
N LYS A 28 13.29 3.58 9.39
CA LYS A 28 14.67 3.78 9.83
C LYS A 28 14.99 3.10 11.17
N GLU A 29 14.02 3.08 12.08
CA GLU A 29 14.20 2.51 13.42
C GLU A 29 13.97 0.99 13.44
N ASN A 30 13.28 0.47 12.44
CA ASN A 30 12.86 -0.93 12.40
C ASN A 30 13.17 -1.54 11.03
N ASP A 31 13.71 -2.75 11.04
CA ASP A 31 13.71 -3.57 9.84
C ASP A 31 12.25 -3.98 9.47
N ILE A 32 12.01 -4.30 8.21
CA ILE A 32 10.65 -4.62 7.75
C ILE A 32 10.07 -5.86 8.42
N ALA A 33 10.90 -6.81 8.89
CA ALA A 33 10.43 -7.99 9.61
C ALA A 33 9.69 -7.63 10.91
N LYS A 34 10.04 -6.51 11.54
CA LYS A 34 9.34 -5.98 12.71
C LYS A 34 8.01 -5.31 12.39
N LEU A 35 7.84 -4.85 11.15
CA LEU A 35 6.65 -4.17 10.66
C LEU A 35 5.62 -5.14 10.06
N MET A 36 6.11 -6.22 9.45
CA MET A 36 5.28 -7.20 8.74
C MET A 36 4.43 -8.03 9.71
N GLY A 37 3.21 -8.32 9.29
CA GLY A 37 2.31 -9.22 10.00
C GLY A 37 2.58 -10.68 9.63
N ASN A 38 2.66 -11.53 10.65
CA ASN A 38 2.80 -12.97 10.48
C ASN A 38 1.42 -13.62 10.40
N GLY A 39 0.69 -13.34 9.31
CA GLY A 39 -0.64 -13.86 9.06
C GLY A 39 -0.65 -14.98 8.04
N TYR A 40 -1.75 -15.77 8.08
CA TYR A 40 -2.04 -16.84 7.13
C TYR A 40 -3.37 -16.57 6.43
N PHE A 41 -3.47 -16.99 5.18
CA PHE A 41 -4.70 -17.03 4.43
C PHE A 41 -4.82 -18.38 3.75
N ASN A 42 -5.91 -19.11 4.02
CA ASN A 42 -6.10 -20.50 3.55
C ASN A 42 -4.92 -21.43 3.90
N ASP A 43 -4.42 -21.34 5.13
CA ASP A 43 -3.29 -22.12 5.65
C ASP A 43 -1.93 -21.84 4.99
N GLU A 44 -1.84 -20.86 4.09
CA GLU A 44 -0.60 -20.39 3.48
C GLU A 44 -0.16 -19.05 4.09
N PRO A 45 1.15 -18.82 4.27
CA PRO A 45 1.65 -17.52 4.71
C PRO A 45 1.19 -16.41 3.77
N MET A 46 0.77 -15.27 4.31
CA MET A 46 0.33 -14.14 3.49
C MET A 46 1.45 -13.53 2.67
N TRP A 47 2.68 -13.54 3.19
CA TRP A 47 3.86 -13.11 2.46
C TRP A 47 4.48 -14.30 1.71
N GLU A 48 4.55 -14.21 0.39
CA GLU A 48 4.98 -15.32 -0.47
C GLU A 48 6.49 -15.59 -0.38
N TYR A 49 7.31 -14.55 -0.30
CA TYR A 49 8.76 -14.65 -0.23
C TYR A 49 9.34 -13.72 0.83
N TRP A 50 10.25 -14.21 1.63
CA TRP A 50 11.02 -13.39 2.58
C TRP A 50 12.46 -13.81 2.81
N PRO A 51 13.17 -14.33 1.81
CA PRO A 51 14.52 -14.82 2.04
C PRO A 51 15.49 -13.71 2.47
N SER A 52 15.21 -12.45 2.12
CA SER A 52 16.01 -11.29 2.52
C SER A 52 15.61 -10.71 3.88
N VAL A 53 14.43 -11.04 4.38
CA VAL A 53 13.86 -10.47 5.62
C VAL A 53 14.09 -11.40 6.82
N GLY A 54 14.24 -12.69 6.58
CA GLY A 54 14.32 -13.69 7.62
C GLY A 54 12.97 -13.95 8.30
N GLU A 55 12.97 -14.12 9.61
CA GLU A 55 11.76 -14.40 10.38
C GLU A 55 10.96 -13.12 10.63
N ILE A 56 9.68 -13.12 10.25
CA ILE A 56 8.74 -12.04 10.56
C ILE A 56 8.43 -12.06 12.05
N THR A 57 8.72 -10.96 12.73
CA THR A 57 8.57 -10.84 14.20
C THR A 57 7.38 -9.99 14.62
N ASN A 58 6.95 -9.04 13.78
CA ASN A 58 5.86 -8.09 14.07
C ASN A 58 5.99 -7.37 15.43
N THR A 59 7.21 -7.10 15.88
CA THR A 59 7.46 -6.55 17.22
C THR A 59 6.93 -5.13 17.40
N THR A 60 6.69 -4.40 16.31
CA THR A 60 6.02 -3.09 16.33
C THR A 60 4.51 -3.17 16.52
N GLY A 61 3.91 -4.34 16.28
CA GLY A 61 2.46 -4.52 16.27
C GLY A 61 1.73 -3.85 15.09
N LEU A 62 2.47 -3.33 14.10
CA LEU A 62 1.85 -2.72 12.90
C LEU A 62 1.13 -3.75 12.04
N SER A 63 1.56 -5.00 12.08
CA SER A 63 0.92 -6.13 11.38
C SER A 63 0.65 -5.84 9.90
N ILE A 64 1.64 -5.32 9.20
CA ILE A 64 1.53 -4.99 7.77
C ILE A 64 1.36 -6.28 6.98
N ILE A 65 0.30 -6.37 6.18
CA ILE A 65 -0.01 -7.50 5.31
C ILE A 65 0.19 -7.14 3.84
N PRO A 66 0.54 -8.11 2.97
CA PRO A 66 0.83 -7.87 1.57
C PRO A 66 -0.47 -7.78 0.74
N ALA A 67 -1.24 -6.74 0.98
CA ALA A 67 -2.49 -6.53 0.26
C ALA A 67 -2.28 -6.15 -1.23
N GLY A 68 -1.10 -5.66 -1.62
CA GLY A 68 -0.83 -5.20 -2.97
C GLY A 68 -1.25 -3.74 -3.20
N TYR A 69 -1.57 -3.44 -4.46
CA TYR A 69 -2.01 -2.13 -4.92
C TYR A 69 -3.00 -2.26 -6.09
N ALA A 70 -3.61 -1.16 -6.48
CA ALA A 70 -4.53 -1.12 -7.61
C ALA A 70 -4.03 -0.14 -8.69
N LEU A 71 -4.25 -0.49 -9.96
CA LEU A 71 -4.16 0.43 -11.07
C LEU A 71 -5.59 0.76 -11.51
N LEU A 72 -5.96 2.02 -11.39
CA LEU A 72 -7.28 2.53 -11.71
C LEU A 72 -7.24 3.09 -13.14
N SER A 73 -8.04 2.58 -14.04
CA SER A 73 -8.08 3.13 -15.40
C SER A 73 -9.04 4.31 -15.48
N SER A 74 -8.53 5.45 -15.96
CA SER A 74 -9.36 6.62 -16.24
C SER A 74 -10.15 6.51 -17.56
N LYS A 75 -9.91 5.48 -18.36
CA LYS A 75 -10.56 5.28 -19.67
C LYS A 75 -11.33 3.97 -19.68
N ALA A 76 -12.62 4.07 -20.00
CA ALA A 76 -13.46 2.94 -20.40
C ALA A 76 -12.94 2.39 -21.74
N THR A 77 -11.97 1.48 -21.69
CA THR A 77 -11.51 0.73 -22.85
C THR A 77 -11.85 -0.74 -22.63
N GLU A 78 -12.80 -1.23 -23.45
CA GLU A 78 -13.23 -2.61 -23.63
C GLU A 78 -13.69 -3.36 -22.34
N PRO A 79 -14.87 -3.97 -22.32
CA PRO A 79 -15.33 -4.76 -21.20
C PRO A 79 -14.44 -5.99 -21.01
N GLN A 80 -13.64 -6.02 -19.98
CA GLN A 80 -12.97 -7.25 -19.58
C GLN A 80 -14.03 -8.21 -19.02
N GLN A 81 -14.13 -9.40 -19.62
CA GLN A 81 -15.16 -10.42 -19.37
C GLN A 81 -15.20 -11.00 -17.94
N ASN A 82 -14.39 -10.50 -17.00
CA ASN A 82 -14.28 -11.00 -15.63
C ASN A 82 -14.54 -9.94 -14.54
N ALA A 83 -15.10 -8.79 -14.89
CA ALA A 83 -15.40 -7.75 -13.92
C ALA A 83 -16.72 -8.03 -13.19
N HIS A 84 -16.72 -8.90 -12.20
CA HIS A 84 -17.85 -9.08 -11.27
C HIS A 84 -17.85 -8.08 -10.09
N ILE A 85 -17.10 -7.00 -10.20
CA ILE A 85 -17.17 -5.88 -9.27
C ILE A 85 -17.83 -4.73 -10.00
N ASP A 86 -19.13 -4.88 -10.18
CA ASP A 86 -19.96 -3.86 -10.79
C ASP A 86 -20.01 -2.60 -9.92
N GLY A 87 -19.58 -1.49 -10.46
CA GLY A 87 -20.16 -0.20 -10.20
C GLY A 87 -19.22 0.95 -9.91
N LEU A 88 -18.09 0.82 -9.21
CA LEU A 88 -17.27 1.98 -8.84
C LEU A 88 -15.98 2.15 -9.64
N TYR A 89 -15.33 1.04 -9.98
CA TYR A 89 -14.10 1.06 -10.78
C TYR A 89 -14.10 -0.11 -11.77
N PRO A 90 -14.84 -0.04 -12.89
CA PRO A 90 -15.01 -1.17 -13.82
C PRO A 90 -13.71 -1.67 -14.45
N GLN A 91 -12.59 -1.04 -14.17
CA GLN A 91 -11.29 -1.37 -14.77
C GLN A 91 -10.12 -1.29 -13.80
N ALA A 92 -10.34 -1.47 -12.49
CA ALA A 92 -9.26 -1.62 -11.54
C ALA A 92 -8.51 -2.93 -11.77
N GLN A 93 -7.19 -2.87 -11.93
CA GLN A 93 -6.31 -4.02 -11.93
C GLN A 93 -5.63 -4.12 -10.58
N PHE A 94 -5.88 -5.20 -9.84
CA PHE A 94 -5.20 -5.48 -8.57
C PHE A 94 -3.90 -6.23 -8.84
N LYS A 95 -2.81 -5.79 -8.22
CA LYS A 95 -1.46 -6.31 -8.43
C LYS A 95 -0.71 -6.48 -7.12
N GLY A 96 0.29 -7.34 -7.13
CA GLY A 96 1.23 -7.50 -6.02
C GLY A 96 0.61 -8.08 -4.74
N TYR A 97 -0.50 -8.78 -4.83
CA TYR A 97 -1.05 -9.56 -3.72
C TYR A 97 -0.04 -10.62 -3.28
N MET A 98 0.16 -10.77 -1.97
CA MET A 98 1.18 -11.60 -1.32
C MET A 98 2.64 -11.14 -1.50
N GLU A 99 2.89 -10.11 -2.31
CA GLU A 99 4.24 -9.59 -2.58
C GLU A 99 4.45 -8.18 -2.03
N TYR A 100 3.44 -7.30 -2.16
CA TYR A 100 3.53 -5.88 -1.85
C TYR A 100 2.56 -5.46 -0.75
N ALA A 101 3.03 -4.58 0.11
CA ALA A 101 2.18 -3.76 0.97
C ALA A 101 2.46 -2.29 0.65
N VAL A 102 1.45 -1.56 0.18
CA VAL A 102 1.60 -0.18 -0.32
C VAL A 102 0.65 0.75 0.44
N PHE A 103 1.17 1.86 0.95
CA PHE A 103 0.43 2.83 1.75
C PHE A 103 0.64 4.24 1.26
N TRP A 104 -0.44 4.98 1.04
CA TRP A 104 -0.37 6.41 0.79
C TRP A 104 0.28 7.16 1.96
N THR A 105 1.03 8.19 1.64
CA THR A 105 1.43 9.25 2.58
C THR A 105 0.53 10.48 2.40
N ALA A 106 0.64 11.45 3.30
CA ALA A 106 -0.08 12.72 3.15
C ALA A 106 0.57 13.68 2.15
N ASP A 107 1.71 13.32 1.56
CA ASP A 107 2.56 14.23 0.81
C ASP A 107 2.46 14.03 -0.70
N MET A 108 2.27 15.15 -1.41
CA MET A 108 2.43 15.21 -2.85
C MET A 108 3.92 15.17 -3.22
N ALA A 109 4.23 14.64 -4.40
CA ALA A 109 5.59 14.70 -4.93
C ALA A 109 5.95 16.15 -5.31
N GLU A 110 7.12 16.62 -4.86
CA GLU A 110 7.53 18.02 -5.08
C GLU A 110 7.91 18.33 -6.52
N ASP A 111 8.36 17.32 -7.25
CA ASP A 111 8.93 17.42 -8.58
C ASP A 111 7.99 16.98 -9.71
N GLU A 112 6.83 16.41 -9.37
CA GLU A 112 5.88 15.89 -10.34
C GLU A 112 4.44 16.26 -9.93
N ALA A 113 3.82 17.14 -10.70
CA ALA A 113 2.40 17.44 -10.55
C ALA A 113 1.58 16.16 -10.76
N ASP A 114 0.47 16.02 -10.08
CA ASP A 114 -0.42 14.85 -10.11
C ASP A 114 0.18 13.54 -9.56
N MET A 115 1.34 13.59 -8.90
CA MET A 115 1.94 12.45 -8.21
C MET A 115 1.97 12.66 -6.70
N ALA A 116 1.65 11.62 -5.94
CA ALA A 116 1.78 11.60 -4.49
C ALA A 116 2.72 10.49 -4.04
N TYR A 117 3.36 10.68 -2.89
CA TYR A 117 4.24 9.65 -2.34
C TYR A 117 3.44 8.53 -1.70
N TYR A 118 3.95 7.31 -1.86
CA TYR A 118 3.55 6.15 -1.08
C TYR A 118 4.77 5.43 -0.52
N ARG A 119 4.60 4.74 0.59
CA ARG A 119 5.59 3.82 1.15
C ARG A 119 5.17 2.39 0.89
N TYR A 120 6.17 1.53 0.65
CA TYR A 120 5.86 0.13 0.37
C TYR A 120 6.92 -0.83 0.89
N ILE A 121 6.47 -2.01 1.20
CA ILE A 121 7.29 -3.21 1.44
C ILE A 121 7.07 -4.13 0.23
N ILE A 122 8.16 -4.67 -0.28
CA ILE A 122 8.13 -5.80 -1.21
C ILE A 122 8.87 -6.97 -0.57
N CYS A 123 8.33 -8.16 -0.72
CA CYS A 123 8.76 -9.36 0.00
C CYS A 123 10.23 -9.78 -0.24
N ASP A 124 10.85 -9.35 -1.32
CA ASP A 124 12.23 -9.68 -1.69
C ASP A 124 13.27 -8.60 -1.36
N GLN A 125 12.85 -7.47 -0.74
CA GLN A 125 13.73 -6.36 -0.38
C GLN A 125 13.67 -6.07 1.12
N PRO A 126 14.82 -5.76 1.76
CA PRO A 126 14.87 -5.51 3.20
C PRO A 126 14.43 -4.13 3.61
N ASP A 127 14.24 -3.21 2.68
CA ASP A 127 14.01 -1.80 2.94
C ASP A 127 12.53 -1.42 2.87
N PHE A 128 12.13 -0.43 3.67
CA PHE A 128 10.84 0.23 3.55
C PHE A 128 10.94 1.33 2.49
N MET A 129 10.51 1.00 1.29
CA MET A 129 10.75 1.75 0.06
C MET A 129 9.84 2.97 -0.08
N LEU A 130 10.29 3.94 -0.88
CA LEU A 130 9.52 5.10 -1.31
C LEU A 130 9.17 5.00 -2.79
N GLY A 131 7.93 5.25 -3.15
CA GLY A 131 7.47 5.33 -4.51
C GLY A 131 6.57 6.54 -4.75
N LYS A 132 6.21 6.78 -6.00
CA LYS A 132 5.26 7.80 -6.44
C LYS A 132 4.13 7.15 -7.22
N GLY A 133 2.92 7.55 -6.96
CA GLY A 133 1.72 7.09 -7.66
C GLY A 133 0.91 8.27 -8.17
N ASP A 134 0.36 8.14 -9.37
CA ASP A 134 -0.56 9.12 -9.93
C ASP A 134 -1.82 9.20 -9.06
N VAL A 135 -2.22 10.40 -8.68
CA VAL A 135 -3.30 10.66 -7.70
C VAL A 135 -4.68 10.14 -8.13
N LYS A 136 -4.88 9.90 -9.44
CA LYS A 136 -6.17 9.49 -10.02
C LYS A 136 -6.19 8.03 -10.47
N THR A 137 -5.02 7.48 -10.85
CA THR A 137 -4.93 6.16 -11.51
C THR A 137 -4.19 5.12 -10.69
N PHE A 138 -3.63 5.49 -9.54
CA PHE A 138 -3.01 4.56 -8.61
C PHE A 138 -3.83 4.45 -7.32
N GLY A 139 -3.99 3.23 -6.83
CA GLY A 139 -4.72 2.93 -5.61
C GLY A 139 -3.84 2.20 -4.59
N ALA A 140 -3.78 2.72 -3.39
CA ALA A 140 -3.02 2.12 -2.29
C ALA A 140 -3.88 1.93 -1.04
N SER A 141 -3.36 1.19 -0.08
CA SER A 141 -3.95 1.08 1.24
C SER A 141 -3.81 2.37 2.03
N VAL A 142 -4.62 2.53 3.04
CA VAL A 142 -4.60 3.66 3.96
C VAL A 142 -4.31 3.17 5.37
N ARG A 143 -3.47 3.90 6.08
CA ARG A 143 -3.26 3.76 7.51
C ARG A 143 -3.32 5.13 8.15
N CYS A 144 -4.29 5.33 9.02
CA CYS A 144 -4.46 6.62 9.70
C CYS A 144 -3.63 6.65 10.98
N VAL A 145 -3.10 7.84 11.28
CA VAL A 145 -2.39 8.16 12.53
C VAL A 145 -3.11 9.30 13.25
N ARG A 146 -2.87 9.40 14.55
CA ARG A 146 -3.50 10.43 15.40
C ARG A 146 -2.47 11.42 15.91
#